data_31255b612b2801e011b7497d3543dc67
#
_entry.id   31255b612b2801e011b7497d3543dc67
#
_cell.length_a   1.000
_cell.length_b   1.000
_cell.length_c   1.000
_cell.angle_alpha   90.00
_cell.angle_beta   90.00
_cell.angle_gamma   90.00
#
_symmetry.space_group_name_H-M   'P 1'
#
loop_
_entity.id
_entity.type
_entity.pdbx_description
1 polymer ?
#
loop_
_entity_poly.entity_id
_entity_poly.type
_entity_poly.pdbx_seq_one_letter_code
_entity_poly.pdbx_strand_id
1 'polypeptide(L)'
;MQRKKETEVSELEKQKFYEKRKHGTPRFPMECFVTRADGNQHFLVPLHWHRNIEIMQMLHGTAVITIGNETFSAVEGDIFCINQEELHRIVSEDNQLVYRTVIFPLQALTFSESDAAQTYLEQIVQGVLRFPVQVT
;
A
#
# COMPACT_ATOMS: atom_id res chain seq x y z
N MET A 1 17.30 -8.86 25.97
CA MET A 1 18.14 -9.51 24.96
C MET A 1 17.34 -10.18 23.82
N GLN A 2 16.20 -10.75 24.10
CA GLN A 2 15.35 -11.36 23.05
C GLN A 2 14.72 -10.32 22.09
N ARG A 3 14.33 -9.15 22.55
CA ARG A 3 13.72 -8.11 21.70
C ARG A 3 14.63 -7.55 20.59
N LYS A 4 15.95 -7.45 20.83
CA LYS A 4 16.91 -6.98 19.83
C LYS A 4 17.12 -7.99 18.70
N LYS A 5 17.12 -9.28 19.01
CA LYS A 5 17.28 -10.33 18.00
C LYS A 5 16.03 -10.47 17.10
N GLU A 6 14.85 -10.34 17.68
CA GLU A 6 13.59 -10.38 16.92
C GLU A 6 13.46 -9.19 15.97
N THR A 7 13.93 -8.00 16.38
CA THR A 7 13.92 -6.79 15.54
C THR A 7 14.92 -6.91 14.37
N GLU A 8 16.11 -7.45 14.61
CA GLU A 8 17.12 -7.62 13.54
C GLU A 8 16.71 -8.67 12.50
N VAL A 9 16.13 -9.78 12.92
CA VAL A 9 15.59 -10.80 12.02
C VAL A 9 14.42 -10.24 11.21
N SER A 10 13.55 -9.45 11.83
CA SER A 10 12.42 -8.78 11.16
C SER A 10 12.87 -7.80 10.07
N GLU A 11 13.92 -7.01 10.30
CA GLU A 11 14.45 -6.07 9.31
C GLU A 11 15.09 -6.79 8.11
N LEU A 12 15.86 -7.85 8.35
CA LEU A 12 16.44 -8.66 7.28
C LEU A 12 15.38 -9.40 6.48
N GLU A 13 14.34 -9.90 7.13
CA GLU A 13 13.20 -10.51 6.44
C GLU A 13 12.40 -9.48 5.64
N LYS A 14 12.20 -8.26 6.18
CA LYS A 14 11.51 -7.18 5.49
C LYS A 14 12.18 -6.83 4.17
N GLN A 15 13.50 -6.83 4.08
CA GLN A 15 14.23 -6.54 2.84
C GLN A 15 13.92 -7.53 1.72
N LYS A 16 13.59 -8.78 2.04
CA LYS A 16 13.21 -9.80 1.04
C LYS A 16 11.89 -9.50 0.35
N PHE A 17 11.03 -8.73 0.98
CA PHE A 17 9.69 -8.39 0.49
C PHE A 17 9.63 -7.03 -0.21
N TYR A 18 10.77 -6.39 -0.44
CA TYR A 18 10.81 -5.13 -1.17
C TYR A 18 10.41 -5.32 -2.64
N GLU A 19 9.41 -4.56 -3.08
CA GLU A 19 8.99 -4.54 -4.47
C GLU A 19 9.97 -3.71 -5.30
N LYS A 20 10.63 -4.34 -6.27
CA LYS A 20 11.59 -3.69 -7.17
C LYS A 20 10.95 -3.01 -8.37
N ARG A 21 9.65 -3.27 -8.62
CA ARG A 21 8.92 -2.68 -9.74
C ARG A 21 8.81 -1.16 -9.54
N LYS A 22 9.15 -0.42 -10.59
CA LYS A 22 8.91 1.03 -10.63
C LYS A 22 7.53 1.32 -11.19
N HIS A 23 6.82 2.26 -10.57
CA HIS A 23 5.50 2.70 -11.00
C HIS A 23 5.60 4.08 -11.65
N GLY A 24 4.92 4.25 -12.79
CA GLY A 24 4.94 5.50 -13.53
C GLY A 24 6.27 5.79 -14.23
N THR A 25 6.49 7.03 -14.56
CA THR A 25 7.69 7.53 -15.22
C THR A 25 8.32 8.67 -14.40
N PRO A 26 9.59 9.05 -14.66
CA PRO A 26 10.20 10.19 -13.96
C PRO A 26 9.42 11.50 -14.11
N ARG A 27 8.76 11.71 -15.25
CA ARG A 27 7.91 12.89 -15.49
C ARG A 27 6.53 12.78 -14.86
N PHE A 28 6.02 11.55 -14.75
CA PHE A 28 4.72 11.26 -14.17
C PHE A 28 4.85 10.03 -13.27
N PRO A 29 5.34 10.21 -12.03
CA PRO A 29 5.66 9.10 -11.13
C PRO A 29 4.43 8.48 -10.47
N MET A 30 3.29 8.56 -11.11
CA MET A 30 2.01 8.02 -10.65
C MET A 30 1.52 6.94 -11.62
N GLU A 31 0.96 5.90 -11.09
CA GLU A 31 0.31 4.84 -11.86
C GLU A 31 -1.09 4.59 -11.31
N CYS A 32 -2.06 4.45 -12.21
CA CYS A 32 -3.42 4.05 -11.88
C CYS A 32 -3.79 2.84 -12.74
N PHE A 33 -4.22 1.76 -12.10
CA PHE A 33 -4.57 0.54 -12.81
C PHE A 33 -5.70 -0.21 -12.11
N VAL A 34 -6.36 -1.09 -12.86
CA VAL A 34 -7.42 -1.96 -12.36
C VAL A 34 -6.91 -3.39 -12.39
N THR A 35 -7.05 -4.09 -11.29
CA THR A 35 -6.69 -5.50 -11.14
C THR A 35 -7.96 -6.33 -11.07
N ARG A 36 -7.99 -7.44 -11.81
CA ARG A 36 -9.12 -8.38 -11.87
C ARG A 36 -8.63 -9.78 -11.56
N ALA A 37 -9.41 -10.52 -10.79
CA ALA A 37 -9.14 -11.94 -10.58
C ALA A 37 -9.37 -12.78 -11.84
N ASP A 38 -10.32 -12.38 -12.70
CA ASP A 38 -10.63 -13.00 -14.00
C ASP A 38 -10.83 -14.52 -13.93
N GLY A 39 -11.66 -14.95 -12.99
CA GLY A 39 -11.97 -16.36 -12.80
C GLY A 39 -10.99 -17.12 -11.91
N ASN A 40 -9.92 -16.48 -11.44
CA ASN A 40 -8.99 -17.10 -10.51
C ASN A 40 -9.59 -17.14 -9.09
N GLN A 41 -9.83 -18.35 -8.57
CA GLN A 41 -10.36 -18.59 -7.23
C GLN A 41 -9.28 -18.54 -6.13
N HIS A 42 -8.02 -18.40 -6.51
CA HIS A 42 -6.88 -18.34 -5.60
C HIS A 42 -6.01 -17.12 -5.90
N PHE A 43 -6.67 -15.97 -6.01
CA PHE A 43 -5.99 -14.70 -6.26
C PHE A 43 -5.08 -14.34 -5.07
N LEU A 44 -3.83 -14.04 -5.36
CA LEU A 44 -2.84 -13.68 -4.36
C LEU A 44 -1.94 -12.56 -4.87
N VAL A 45 -1.88 -11.46 -4.12
CA VAL A 45 -0.76 -10.52 -4.14
C VAL A 45 0.09 -10.84 -2.91
N PRO A 46 1.29 -11.38 -3.09
CA PRO A 46 2.11 -11.81 -1.97
C PRO A 46 2.57 -10.62 -1.12
N LEU A 47 2.95 -10.93 0.12
CA LEU A 47 3.45 -9.93 1.05
C LEU A 47 4.62 -9.16 0.44
N HIS A 48 4.51 -7.83 0.40
CA HIS A 48 5.54 -6.94 -0.15
C HIS A 48 5.41 -5.54 0.47
N TRP A 49 6.39 -4.71 0.21
CA TRP A 49 6.36 -3.29 0.57
C TRP A 49 7.08 -2.45 -0.47
N HIS A 50 6.73 -1.18 -0.52
CA HIS A 50 7.36 -0.18 -1.38
C HIS A 50 7.33 1.20 -0.70
N ARG A 51 8.06 2.14 -1.24
CA ARG A 51 8.15 3.50 -0.68
C ARG A 51 7.02 4.42 -1.13
N ASN A 52 6.29 4.02 -2.16
CA ASN A 52 5.15 4.78 -2.65
C ASN A 52 3.96 4.65 -1.70
N ILE A 53 3.11 5.67 -1.73
CA ILE A 53 1.76 5.58 -1.17
C ILE A 53 0.88 4.84 -2.18
N GLU A 54 0.04 3.98 -1.68
CA GLU A 54 -0.94 3.24 -2.48
C GLU A 54 -2.34 3.47 -1.95
N ILE A 55 -3.26 3.85 -2.83
CA ILE A 55 -4.68 3.94 -2.52
C ILE A 55 -5.38 2.85 -3.31
N MET A 56 -6.11 2.00 -2.61
CA MET A 56 -6.82 0.87 -3.19
C MET A 56 -8.31 1.01 -2.94
N GLN A 57 -9.09 0.90 -3.99
CA GLN A 57 -10.55 0.94 -3.94
C GLN A 57 -11.13 -0.39 -4.43
N MET A 58 -11.95 -1.01 -3.61
CA MET A 58 -12.71 -2.21 -3.98
C MET A 58 -13.85 -1.83 -4.91
N LEU A 59 -13.80 -2.33 -6.13
CA LEU A 59 -14.84 -2.06 -7.14
C LEU A 59 -15.89 -3.16 -7.20
N HIS A 60 -15.48 -4.41 -7.01
CA HIS A 60 -16.39 -5.57 -7.05
C HIS A 60 -15.76 -6.75 -6.31
N GLY A 61 -16.58 -7.56 -5.69
CA GLY A 61 -16.16 -8.77 -4.99
C GLY A 61 -15.60 -8.51 -3.60
N THR A 62 -14.95 -9.52 -3.06
CA THR A 62 -14.42 -9.53 -1.69
C THR A 62 -12.96 -9.96 -1.67
N ALA A 63 -12.22 -9.51 -0.68
CA ALA A 63 -10.84 -9.90 -0.45
C ALA A 63 -10.48 -9.78 1.04
N VAL A 64 -9.42 -10.46 1.43
CA VAL A 64 -8.77 -10.27 2.72
C VAL A 64 -7.48 -9.51 2.50
N ILE A 65 -7.37 -8.34 3.09
CA ILE A 65 -6.21 -7.46 2.94
C ILE A 65 -5.49 -7.38 4.28
N THR A 66 -4.21 -7.68 4.28
CA THR A 66 -3.35 -7.50 5.44
C THR A 66 -2.45 -6.31 5.18
N ILE A 67 -2.46 -5.34 6.08
CA ILE A 67 -1.64 -4.13 6.02
C ILE A 67 -0.96 -3.96 7.38
N GLY A 68 0.36 -4.07 7.40
CA GLY A 68 1.11 -4.11 8.66
C GLY A 68 0.65 -5.29 9.52
N ASN A 69 0.15 -5.01 10.71
CA ASN A 69 -0.36 -6.01 11.66
C ASN A 69 -1.89 -6.16 11.64
N GLU A 70 -2.58 -5.45 10.76
CA GLU A 70 -4.03 -5.45 10.70
C GLU A 70 -4.54 -6.21 9.49
N THR A 71 -5.64 -6.93 9.67
CA THR A 71 -6.30 -7.70 8.62
C THR A 71 -7.72 -7.20 8.45
N PHE A 72 -8.11 -6.94 7.21
CA PHE A 72 -9.41 -6.39 6.84
C PHE A 72 -10.14 -7.35 5.91
N SER A 73 -11.44 -7.52 6.16
CA SER A 73 -12.36 -8.13 5.19
C SER A 73 -12.89 -7.02 4.29
N ALA A 74 -12.38 -6.96 3.07
CA ALA A 74 -12.70 -5.90 2.13
C ALA A 74 -13.90 -6.27 1.26
N VAL A 75 -14.80 -5.31 1.09
CA VAL A 75 -15.99 -5.44 0.26
C VAL A 75 -16.10 -4.26 -0.70
N GLU A 76 -16.99 -4.36 -1.68
CA GLU A 76 -17.25 -3.30 -2.64
C GLU A 76 -17.48 -1.94 -1.97
N GLY A 77 -16.79 -0.93 -2.46
CA GLY A 77 -16.83 0.44 -1.95
C GLY A 77 -15.76 0.78 -0.92
N ASP A 78 -15.11 -0.21 -0.33
CA ASP A 78 -14.05 0.04 0.65
C ASP A 78 -12.82 0.68 0.00
N ILE A 79 -12.21 1.61 0.72
CA ILE A 79 -10.99 2.29 0.31
C ILE A 79 -9.94 2.09 1.39
N PHE A 80 -8.76 1.66 0.98
CA PHE A 80 -7.60 1.47 1.85
C PHE A 80 -6.46 2.38 1.40
N CYS A 81 -5.75 2.93 2.37
CA CYS A 81 -4.50 3.64 2.13
C CYS A 81 -3.35 2.83 2.71
N ILE A 82 -2.40 2.46 1.86
CA ILE A 82 -1.20 1.76 2.26
C ILE A 82 -0.08 2.78 2.32
N ASN A 83 0.40 3.05 3.54
CA ASN A 83 1.45 4.01 3.78
C ASN A 83 2.79 3.51 3.25
N GLN A 84 3.74 4.43 3.08
CA GLN A 84 5.08 4.07 2.63
C GLN A 84 5.73 3.03 3.56
N GLU A 85 6.48 2.11 2.97
CA GLU A 85 7.24 1.06 3.67
C GLU A 85 6.38 0.08 4.50
N GLU A 86 5.08 0.06 4.28
CA GLU A 86 4.17 -0.82 5.00
C GLU A 86 3.99 -2.14 4.27
N LEU A 87 4.25 -3.25 4.97
CA LEU A 87 4.03 -4.59 4.44
C LEU A 87 2.54 -4.82 4.19
N HIS A 88 2.19 -5.35 3.03
CA HIS A 88 0.80 -5.63 2.69
C HIS A 88 0.66 -6.83 1.78
N ARG A 89 -0.50 -7.46 1.86
CA ARG A 89 -0.86 -8.66 1.10
C ARG A 89 -2.36 -8.65 0.80
N ILE A 90 -2.74 -9.18 -0.34
CA ILE A 90 -4.14 -9.35 -0.75
C ILE A 90 -4.37 -10.80 -1.09
N VAL A 91 -5.40 -11.40 -0.51
CA VAL A 91 -5.84 -12.77 -0.80
C VAL A 91 -7.33 -12.74 -1.09
N SER A 92 -7.76 -13.43 -2.12
CA SER A 92 -9.18 -13.56 -2.43
C SER A 92 -9.50 -14.94 -2.99
N GLU A 93 -10.61 -15.50 -2.54
CA GLU A 93 -11.24 -16.68 -3.14
C GLU A 93 -12.40 -16.29 -4.06
N ASP A 94 -12.68 -14.99 -4.18
CA ASP A 94 -13.73 -14.46 -5.04
C ASP A 94 -13.18 -14.24 -6.46
N ASN A 95 -13.61 -15.09 -7.40
CA ASN A 95 -13.17 -15.03 -8.79
C ASN A 95 -13.69 -13.81 -9.56
N GLN A 96 -14.56 -13.01 -8.95
CA GLN A 96 -15.12 -11.78 -9.50
C GLN A 96 -14.46 -10.53 -8.92
N LEU A 97 -13.41 -10.68 -8.13
CA LEU A 97 -12.68 -9.56 -7.54
C LEU A 97 -12.20 -8.56 -8.59
N VAL A 98 -12.52 -7.30 -8.37
CA VAL A 98 -11.99 -6.16 -9.13
C VAL A 98 -11.66 -5.04 -8.16
N TYR A 99 -10.46 -4.50 -8.25
CA TYR A 99 -10.08 -3.33 -7.48
C TYR A 99 -9.21 -2.37 -8.31
N ARG A 100 -9.27 -1.11 -7.93
CA ARG A 100 -8.46 -0.04 -8.53
C ARG A 100 -7.34 0.33 -7.59
N THR A 101 -6.16 0.57 -8.16
CA THR A 101 -5.00 1.03 -7.41
C THR A 101 -4.50 2.34 -8.00
N VAL A 102 -4.21 3.30 -7.13
CA VAL A 102 -3.43 4.49 -7.46
C VAL A 102 -2.16 4.45 -6.60
N ILE A 103 -1.01 4.51 -7.24
CA ILE A 103 0.29 4.43 -6.56
C ILE A 103 1.17 5.60 -6.98
N PHE A 104 1.76 6.31 -6.01
CA PHE A 104 2.54 7.51 -6.24
C PHE A 104 3.55 7.74 -5.10
N PRO A 105 4.69 8.38 -5.39
CA PRO A 105 5.59 8.82 -4.34
C PRO A 105 4.97 9.99 -3.58
N LEU A 106 5.22 10.07 -2.28
CA LEU A 106 4.68 11.14 -1.46
C LEU A 106 5.07 12.53 -1.96
N GLN A 107 6.26 12.65 -2.55
CA GLN A 107 6.75 13.89 -3.14
C GLN A 107 5.88 14.44 -4.27
N ALA A 108 5.06 13.58 -4.90
CA ALA A 108 4.11 14.03 -5.93
C ALA A 108 3.03 14.97 -5.39
N LEU A 109 2.80 14.99 -4.07
CA LEU A 109 1.88 15.91 -3.40
C LEU A 109 2.51 17.25 -3.04
N THR A 110 3.79 17.43 -3.32
CA THR A 110 4.54 18.65 -3.02
C THR A 110 4.54 19.56 -4.24
N PHE A 111 3.91 20.73 -4.13
CA PHE A 111 3.80 21.68 -5.25
C PHE A 111 4.82 22.83 -5.15
N SER A 112 5.16 23.27 -3.94
CA SER A 112 6.19 24.27 -3.69
C SER A 112 6.73 24.18 -2.27
N GLU A 113 7.95 24.70 -2.04
CA GLU A 113 8.57 24.73 -0.72
C GLU A 113 7.80 25.61 0.30
N SER A 114 6.99 26.54 -0.19
CA SER A 114 6.18 27.43 0.63
C SER A 114 4.74 26.98 0.82
N ASP A 115 4.39 25.78 0.32
CA ASP A 115 3.04 25.24 0.48
C ASP A 115 2.80 24.86 1.96
N ALA A 116 1.65 25.25 2.50
CA ALA A 116 1.24 24.89 3.85
C ALA A 116 1.15 23.36 4.04
N ALA A 117 0.85 22.63 2.99
CA ALA A 117 0.84 21.17 3.00
C ALA A 117 2.23 20.57 3.25
N GLN A 118 3.31 21.30 2.92
CA GLN A 118 4.68 20.82 3.07
C GLN A 118 4.99 20.38 4.51
N THR A 119 4.51 21.11 5.50
CA THR A 119 4.71 20.79 6.92
C THR A 119 4.13 19.43 7.28
N TYR A 120 2.94 19.11 6.78
CA TYR A 120 2.31 17.81 7.00
C TYR A 120 3.01 16.70 6.23
N LEU A 121 3.42 16.96 4.99
CA LEU A 121 4.10 15.99 4.15
C LEU A 121 5.46 15.59 4.75
N GLU A 122 6.21 16.53 5.29
CA GLU A 122 7.46 16.24 5.99
C GLU A 122 7.25 15.30 7.18
N GLN A 123 6.20 15.50 7.96
CA GLN A 123 5.87 14.63 9.09
C GLN A 123 5.47 13.22 8.64
N ILE A 124 4.83 13.09 7.49
CA ILE A 124 4.49 11.78 6.91
C ILE A 124 5.76 11.07 6.41
N VAL A 125 6.65 11.79 5.72
CA VAL A 125 7.94 11.24 5.27
C VAL A 125 8.78 10.74 6.44
N GLN A 126 8.76 11.46 7.56
CA GLN A 126 9.50 11.09 8.77
C GLN A 126 8.80 9.98 9.60
N GLY A 127 7.61 9.55 9.20
CA GLY A 127 6.85 8.54 9.92
C GLY A 127 6.13 9.03 11.18
N VAL A 128 6.10 10.34 11.42
CA VAL A 128 5.40 10.95 12.57
C VAL A 128 3.89 10.96 12.35
N LEU A 129 3.46 11.24 11.11
CA LEU A 129 2.07 11.15 10.68
C LEU A 129 1.91 10.07 9.63
N ARG A 130 0.73 9.45 9.61
CA ARG A 130 0.35 8.43 8.63
C ARG A 130 -1.07 8.69 8.14
N PHE A 131 -1.33 8.34 6.89
CA PHE A 131 -2.71 8.29 6.42
C PHE A 131 -3.49 7.19 7.14
N PRO A 132 -4.80 7.37 7.40
CA PRO A 132 -5.62 6.29 7.93
C PRO A 132 -5.64 5.11 6.97
N VAL A 133 -5.53 3.90 7.50
CA VAL A 133 -5.43 2.68 6.68
C VAL A 133 -6.75 2.40 5.95
N GLN A 134 -7.88 2.56 6.64
CA GLN A 134 -9.19 2.42 6.01
C GLN A 134 -9.93 3.75 6.04
N VAL A 135 -10.47 4.13 4.88
CA VAL A 135 -11.26 5.35 4.72
C VAL A 135 -12.74 4.96 4.74
N THR A 136 -13.43 5.48 5.72
CA THR A 136 -14.87 5.25 5.89
C THR A 136 -15.68 6.49 5.50
#